data_96e989ac2f94a50225be5872dac005a8
#
_entry.id   96e989ac2f94a50225be5872dac005a8
#
_cell.length_a   1.000
_cell.length_b   1.000
_cell.length_c   1.000
_cell.angle_alpha   90.00
_cell.angle_beta   90.00
_cell.angle_gamma   90.00
#
_symmetry.space_group_name_H-M   'P 1'
#
loop_
_entity.id
_entity.type
_entity.pdbx_description
1 polymer ?
#
loop_
_entity_poly.entity_id
_entity_poly.type
_entity_poly.pdbx_seq_one_letter_code
_entity_poly.pdbx_strand_id
1 'polypeptide(L)'
;TVMEKVGLPKGLIRYASEDEIVNKEKFKLTLRMKGYIAVLTLLVGVLIGMLFLRNDVEANFLPMSGQLFQHNGENIRNFYTYKIVNKTEQEFDQVTVKIVNYKGEIKLVGSPVIKVPKQGLASGTLYIDIPESLLKEEKVHLKLELYNGDKLIEETSTNFQGPRNFN
;
A
#
# COMPACT_ATOMS: atom_id res chain seq x y z
N THR A 1 -33.79 -39.08 -18.72
CA THR A 1 -32.36 -39.45 -18.77
C THR A 1 -32.22 -40.87 -19.33
N VAL A 2 -31.07 -41.25 -19.91
CA VAL A 2 -30.81 -42.58 -20.51
C VAL A 2 -31.11 -43.69 -19.48
N MET A 3 -30.78 -43.49 -18.20
CA MET A 3 -31.03 -44.40 -17.10
C MET A 3 -32.51 -44.70 -16.86
N GLU A 4 -33.39 -43.73 -17.02
CA GLU A 4 -34.85 -43.94 -16.91
C GLU A 4 -35.40 -44.77 -18.06
N LYS A 5 -34.82 -44.64 -19.25
CA LYS A 5 -35.24 -45.44 -20.42
C LYS A 5 -34.82 -46.91 -20.35
N VAL A 6 -33.80 -47.21 -19.55
CA VAL A 6 -33.26 -48.59 -19.38
C VAL A 6 -33.72 -49.25 -18.04
N GLY A 7 -34.57 -48.56 -17.27
CA GLY A 7 -35.11 -49.11 -16.00
C GLY A 7 -34.08 -49.22 -14.87
N LEU A 8 -32.94 -48.53 -14.98
CA LEU A 8 -31.87 -48.57 -13.96
C LEU A 8 -32.01 -47.42 -12.99
N PRO A 9 -31.62 -47.56 -11.70
CA PRO A 9 -31.69 -46.53 -10.70
C PRO A 9 -30.81 -45.35 -11.03
N LYS A 10 -31.32 -44.15 -10.79
CA LYS A 10 -30.56 -42.88 -10.96
C LYS A 10 -29.33 -42.86 -10.07
N GLY A 11 -28.21 -42.38 -10.57
CA GLY A 11 -26.99 -42.18 -9.76
C GLY A 11 -25.99 -43.35 -9.80
N LEU A 12 -26.03 -44.20 -10.83
CA LEU A 12 -25.03 -45.24 -11.04
C LEU A 12 -23.58 -44.71 -11.20
N ILE A 13 -23.45 -43.50 -11.73
CA ILE A 13 -22.15 -42.75 -11.77
C ILE A 13 -22.28 -41.55 -10.85
N ARG A 14 -21.63 -41.61 -9.70
CA ARG A 14 -21.62 -40.54 -8.72
C ARG A 14 -20.25 -40.48 -8.03
N TYR A 15 -19.88 -39.30 -7.60
CA TYR A 15 -18.77 -39.15 -6.66
C TYR A 15 -19.22 -39.59 -5.27
N ALA A 16 -18.62 -40.63 -4.74
CA ALA A 16 -18.88 -41.13 -3.41
C ALA A 16 -17.58 -41.60 -2.76
N SER A 17 -17.50 -41.55 -1.44
CA SER A 17 -16.38 -42.11 -0.70
C SER A 17 -16.47 -43.65 -0.71
N GLU A 18 -15.35 -44.34 -0.50
CA GLU A 18 -15.31 -45.80 -0.38
C GLU A 18 -16.25 -46.29 0.74
N ASP A 19 -16.27 -45.62 1.90
CA ASP A 19 -17.16 -45.91 3.00
C ASP A 19 -18.66 -45.77 2.66
N GLU A 20 -19.02 -44.79 1.82
CA GLU A 20 -20.39 -44.64 1.33
C GLU A 20 -20.81 -45.79 0.41
N ILE A 21 -19.86 -46.27 -0.41
CA ILE A 21 -20.12 -47.37 -1.36
C ILE A 21 -20.20 -48.71 -0.63
N VAL A 22 -19.22 -49.02 0.22
CA VAL A 22 -19.06 -50.31 0.90
C VAL A 22 -20.01 -50.43 2.09
N ASN A 23 -20.01 -49.43 2.95
CA ASN A 23 -20.75 -49.47 4.24
C ASN A 23 -22.13 -48.81 4.16
N LYS A 24 -22.51 -48.22 3.02
CA LYS A 24 -23.74 -47.42 2.83
C LYS A 24 -23.92 -46.30 3.86
N GLU A 25 -22.79 -45.84 4.43
CA GLU A 25 -22.81 -44.70 5.37
C GLU A 25 -23.01 -43.39 4.66
N LYS A 26 -23.95 -42.57 5.13
CA LYS A 26 -24.11 -41.20 4.62
C LYS A 26 -22.93 -40.36 5.07
N PHE A 27 -22.53 -39.39 4.20
CA PHE A 27 -21.50 -38.43 4.53
C PHE A 27 -21.69 -37.80 5.92
N LYS A 28 -20.68 -37.95 6.77
CA LYS A 28 -20.65 -37.37 8.14
C LYS A 28 -19.42 -36.49 8.25
N LEU A 29 -19.62 -35.25 8.70
CA LEU A 29 -18.51 -34.37 9.06
C LEU A 29 -17.81 -34.88 10.31
N THR A 30 -16.67 -35.52 10.14
CA THR A 30 -15.83 -35.98 11.25
C THR A 30 -15.21 -34.80 11.98
N LEU A 31 -14.79 -34.99 13.25
CA LEU A 31 -14.12 -33.95 14.02
C LEU A 31 -12.85 -33.41 13.30
N ARG A 32 -12.09 -34.29 12.63
CA ARG A 32 -10.92 -33.93 11.82
C ARG A 32 -11.29 -33.02 10.66
N MET A 33 -12.36 -33.34 9.93
CA MET A 33 -12.85 -32.50 8.82
C MET A 33 -13.28 -31.12 9.30
N LYS A 34 -13.98 -31.05 10.44
CA LYS A 34 -14.35 -29.76 11.05
C LYS A 34 -13.12 -28.93 11.40
N GLY A 35 -12.07 -29.58 11.93
CA GLY A 35 -10.80 -28.93 12.20
C GLY A 35 -10.13 -28.36 10.93
N TYR A 36 -10.07 -29.14 9.85
CA TYR A 36 -9.51 -28.69 8.58
C TYR A 36 -10.32 -27.52 7.96
N ILE A 37 -11.65 -27.61 8.02
CA ILE A 37 -12.52 -26.53 7.54
C ILE A 37 -12.29 -25.26 8.36
N ALA A 38 -12.18 -25.37 9.67
CA ALA A 38 -11.92 -24.20 10.53
C ALA A 38 -10.58 -23.54 10.19
N VAL A 39 -9.50 -24.32 10.04
CA VAL A 39 -8.18 -23.80 9.66
C VAL A 39 -8.22 -23.18 8.27
N LEU A 40 -8.84 -23.84 7.29
CA LEU A 40 -8.96 -23.31 5.94
C LEU A 40 -9.75 -21.99 5.91
N THR A 41 -10.86 -21.93 6.64
CA THR A 41 -11.68 -20.71 6.73
C THR A 41 -10.88 -19.56 7.35
N LEU A 42 -10.10 -19.84 8.38
CA LEU A 42 -9.23 -18.85 9.02
C LEU A 42 -8.17 -18.35 8.04
N LEU A 43 -7.49 -19.23 7.32
CA LEU A 43 -6.46 -18.86 6.33
C LEU A 43 -7.05 -18.00 5.19
N VAL A 44 -8.22 -18.39 4.66
CA VAL A 44 -8.93 -17.63 3.63
C VAL A 44 -9.35 -16.27 4.18
N GLY A 45 -9.84 -16.21 5.42
CA GLY A 45 -10.20 -14.95 6.08
C GLY A 45 -8.99 -14.00 6.21
N VAL A 46 -7.83 -14.52 6.63
CA VAL A 46 -6.58 -13.73 6.70
C VAL A 46 -6.17 -13.24 5.31
N LEU A 47 -6.20 -14.10 4.30
CA LEU A 47 -5.87 -13.73 2.93
C LEU A 47 -6.76 -12.59 2.41
N ILE A 48 -8.07 -12.72 2.59
CA ILE A 48 -9.05 -11.70 2.21
C ILE A 48 -8.77 -10.39 2.96
N GLY A 49 -8.52 -10.46 4.27
CA GLY A 49 -8.15 -9.29 5.07
C GLY A 49 -6.91 -8.59 4.54
N MET A 50 -5.86 -9.32 4.19
CA MET A 50 -4.63 -8.75 3.61
C MET A 50 -4.86 -8.09 2.25
N LEU A 51 -5.77 -8.62 1.43
CA LEU A 51 -6.13 -8.01 0.14
C LEU A 51 -6.82 -6.65 0.32
N PHE A 52 -7.69 -6.51 1.33
CA PHE A 52 -8.37 -5.24 1.63
C PHE A 52 -7.45 -4.20 2.28
N LEU A 53 -6.39 -4.63 2.98
CA LEU A 53 -5.42 -3.75 3.61
C LEU A 53 -4.27 -3.32 2.68
N ARG A 54 -4.29 -3.74 1.43
CA ARG A 54 -3.24 -3.41 0.46
C ARG A 54 -3.31 -1.94 0.07
N ASN A 55 -2.20 -1.21 0.22
CA ASN A 55 -2.08 0.16 -0.27
C ASN A 55 -2.04 0.19 -1.80
N ASP A 56 -2.87 1.03 -2.37
CA ASP A 56 -2.99 1.23 -3.82
C ASP A 56 -1.84 2.08 -4.38
N VAL A 57 -1.26 2.94 -3.56
CA VAL A 57 -0.15 3.82 -3.90
C VAL A 57 0.93 3.67 -2.84
N GLU A 58 2.18 3.74 -3.24
CA GLU A 58 3.34 3.81 -2.34
C GLU A 58 4.20 5.01 -2.72
N ALA A 59 4.51 5.86 -1.75
CA ALA A 59 5.37 7.01 -1.96
C ALA A 59 6.54 6.99 -0.98
N ASN A 60 7.75 7.06 -1.53
CA ASN A 60 8.99 7.13 -0.78
C ASN A 60 9.71 8.44 -1.07
N PHE A 61 10.12 9.15 -0.01
CA PHE A 61 10.93 10.36 -0.08
C PHE A 61 12.24 10.12 0.64
N LEU A 62 13.32 10.00 -0.14
CA LEU A 62 14.65 9.70 0.38
C LEU A 62 15.49 10.97 0.36
N PRO A 63 16.07 11.39 1.50
CA PRO A 63 17.03 12.48 1.53
C PRO A 63 18.19 12.20 0.57
N MET A 64 18.62 13.23 -0.16
CA MET A 64 19.71 13.10 -1.12
C MET A 64 21.02 12.90 -0.37
N SER A 65 21.78 11.87 -0.77
CA SER A 65 23.07 11.55 -0.15
C SER A 65 24.11 12.62 -0.47
N GLY A 66 24.90 13.03 0.54
CA GLY A 66 26.02 13.96 0.35
C GLY A 66 25.73 15.42 0.67
N GLN A 67 24.47 15.84 0.78
CA GLN A 67 24.09 17.16 1.27
C GLN A 67 23.09 17.00 2.42
N LEU A 68 23.54 17.30 3.62
CA LEU A 68 22.69 17.18 4.81
C LEU A 68 21.58 18.24 4.78
N PHE A 69 21.97 19.51 4.58
CA PHE A 69 21.06 20.65 4.44
C PHE A 69 21.80 21.83 3.77
N GLN A 70 21.04 22.81 3.31
CA GLN A 70 21.55 24.08 2.80
C GLN A 70 20.81 25.23 3.46
N HIS A 71 21.51 26.32 3.78
CA HIS A 71 20.88 27.56 4.18
C HIS A 71 20.36 28.30 2.95
N ASN A 72 19.10 28.70 2.97
CA ASN A 72 18.44 29.49 1.96
C ASN A 72 17.76 30.70 2.62
N GLY A 73 18.54 31.75 2.91
CA GLY A 73 18.07 32.88 3.72
C GLY A 73 17.75 32.44 5.14
N GLU A 74 16.53 32.65 5.60
CA GLU A 74 16.03 32.24 6.91
C GLU A 74 15.51 30.79 6.94
N ASN A 75 15.57 30.09 5.81
CA ASN A 75 15.08 28.72 5.68
C ASN A 75 16.23 27.73 5.60
N ILE A 76 15.96 26.53 6.10
CA ILE A 76 16.78 25.35 5.86
C ILE A 76 16.16 24.57 4.72
N ARG A 77 16.98 24.21 3.75
CA ARG A 77 16.59 23.43 2.56
C ARG A 77 17.18 22.05 2.60
N ASN A 78 16.34 21.04 2.39
CA ASN A 78 16.75 19.66 2.16
C ASN A 78 16.25 19.16 0.80
N PHE A 79 17.11 18.41 0.10
CA PHE A 79 16.77 17.79 -1.18
C PHE A 79 16.37 16.34 -0.99
N TYR A 80 15.36 15.93 -1.74
CA TYR A 80 14.83 14.57 -1.72
C TYR A 80 14.66 14.02 -3.12
N THR A 81 14.96 12.74 -3.26
CA THR A 81 14.48 11.96 -4.40
C THR A 81 13.16 11.34 -4.02
N TYR A 82 12.11 11.60 -4.79
CA TYR A 82 10.84 10.93 -4.61
C TYR A 82 10.66 9.77 -5.59
N LYS A 83 9.97 8.75 -5.12
CA LYS A 83 9.55 7.59 -5.90
C LYS A 83 8.11 7.25 -5.53
N ILE A 84 7.19 7.38 -6.49
CA ILE A 84 5.76 7.12 -6.30
C ILE A 84 5.37 5.97 -7.22
N VAL A 85 4.89 4.88 -6.63
CA VAL A 85 4.41 3.69 -7.33
C VAL A 85 2.89 3.67 -7.28
N ASN A 86 2.26 3.71 -8.43
CA ASN A 86 0.83 3.56 -8.58
C ASN A 86 0.51 2.11 -8.96
N LYS A 87 -0.23 1.40 -8.11
CA LYS A 87 -0.64 0.01 -8.33
C LYS A 87 -2.07 -0.09 -8.90
N THR A 88 -2.72 1.06 -9.11
CA THR A 88 -4.10 1.14 -9.61
C THR A 88 -4.16 1.20 -11.13
N GLU A 89 -5.35 0.95 -11.66
CA GLU A 89 -5.67 1.12 -13.08
C GLU A 89 -5.95 2.59 -13.48
N GLN A 90 -5.91 3.51 -12.51
CA GLN A 90 -6.16 4.93 -12.73
C GLN A 90 -4.84 5.68 -12.90
N GLU A 91 -4.79 6.60 -13.84
CA GLU A 91 -3.68 7.55 -14.00
C GLU A 91 -3.88 8.75 -13.06
N PHE A 92 -2.78 9.24 -12.48
CA PHE A 92 -2.78 10.43 -11.64
C PHE A 92 -2.06 11.56 -12.39
N ASP A 93 -2.82 12.49 -12.93
CA ASP A 93 -2.28 13.57 -13.75
C ASP A 93 -1.68 14.72 -12.94
N GLN A 94 -2.10 14.87 -11.69
CA GLN A 94 -1.75 16.02 -10.87
C GLN A 94 -1.60 15.64 -9.39
N VAL A 95 -0.46 15.00 -9.08
CA VAL A 95 -0.15 14.66 -7.69
C VAL A 95 0.53 15.84 -7.02
N THR A 96 -0.04 16.28 -5.90
CA THR A 96 0.52 17.29 -5.01
C THR A 96 0.97 16.68 -3.69
N VAL A 97 2.09 17.17 -3.16
CA VAL A 97 2.64 16.74 -1.87
C VAL A 97 2.51 17.89 -0.87
N LYS A 98 1.98 17.61 0.32
CA LYS A 98 1.82 18.59 1.38
C LYS A 98 2.53 18.14 2.66
N ILE A 99 3.04 19.09 3.44
CA ILE A 99 3.57 18.85 4.78
C ILE A 99 2.44 19.07 5.78
N VAL A 100 2.26 18.12 6.70
CA VAL A 100 1.15 18.16 7.67
C VAL A 100 1.56 18.79 8.98
N ASN A 101 2.73 18.42 9.49
CA ASN A 101 3.15 18.73 10.85
C ASN A 101 4.10 19.91 10.99
N TYR A 102 4.58 20.49 9.88
CA TYR A 102 5.42 21.69 9.88
C TYR A 102 4.95 22.69 8.84
N LYS A 103 5.22 23.98 9.10
CA LYS A 103 5.05 25.03 8.08
C LYS A 103 6.30 25.05 7.22
N GLY A 104 6.16 24.70 5.97
CA GLY A 104 7.24 24.67 4.98
C GLY A 104 6.70 24.65 3.57
N GLU A 105 7.60 24.87 2.62
CA GLU A 105 7.29 24.85 1.19
C GLU A 105 7.95 23.65 0.53
N ILE A 106 7.21 22.98 -0.34
CA ILE A 106 7.74 21.91 -1.20
C ILE A 106 7.80 22.44 -2.62
N LYS A 107 8.96 22.29 -3.26
CA LYS A 107 9.12 22.65 -4.67
C LYS A 107 9.76 21.49 -5.44
N LEU A 108 9.16 21.20 -6.57
CA LEU A 108 9.66 20.19 -7.51
C LEU A 108 10.80 20.76 -8.35
N VAL A 109 11.78 19.93 -8.65
CA VAL A 109 12.89 20.29 -9.54
C VAL A 109 12.57 19.75 -10.93
N GLY A 110 12.55 20.64 -11.91
CA GLY A 110 12.30 20.32 -13.33
C GLY A 110 10.84 20.46 -13.74
N SER A 111 9.98 19.52 -13.41
CA SER A 111 8.56 19.59 -13.78
C SER A 111 7.73 20.19 -12.64
N PRO A 112 6.77 21.09 -12.92
CA PRO A 112 5.92 21.69 -11.90
C PRO A 112 4.84 20.73 -11.36
N VAL A 113 4.63 19.59 -12.02
CA VAL A 113 3.57 18.64 -11.71
C VAL A 113 4.11 17.21 -11.71
N ILE A 114 3.69 16.41 -10.76
CA ILE A 114 3.98 14.98 -10.72
C ILE A 114 2.83 14.25 -11.42
N LYS A 115 3.16 13.54 -12.50
CA LYS A 115 2.25 12.63 -13.19
C LYS A 115 2.67 11.20 -12.90
N VAL A 116 1.72 10.36 -12.50
CA VAL A 116 1.98 8.95 -12.20
C VAL A 116 1.09 8.09 -13.09
N PRO A 117 1.66 7.36 -14.05
CA PRO A 117 0.88 6.53 -14.95
C PRO A 117 0.18 5.38 -14.19
N LYS A 118 -0.88 4.85 -14.77
CA LYS A 118 -1.53 3.64 -14.26
C LYS A 118 -0.53 2.48 -14.19
N GLN A 119 -0.57 1.72 -13.11
CA GLN A 119 0.34 0.58 -12.88
C GLN A 119 1.81 0.94 -13.11
N GLY A 120 2.20 2.18 -12.78
CA GLY A 120 3.47 2.73 -13.14
C GLY A 120 4.19 3.44 -12.00
N LEU A 121 5.31 4.05 -12.38
CA LEU A 121 6.23 4.72 -11.48
C LEU A 121 6.48 6.14 -11.94
N ALA A 122 6.45 7.08 -10.98
CA ALA A 122 7.02 8.41 -11.15
C ALA A 122 8.19 8.61 -10.19
N SER A 123 9.26 9.20 -10.66
CA SER A 123 10.43 9.57 -9.86
C SER A 123 10.96 10.93 -10.26
N GLY A 124 11.56 11.61 -9.31
CA GLY A 124 12.15 12.91 -9.54
C GLY A 124 12.80 13.46 -8.28
N THR A 125 13.13 14.74 -8.35
CA THR A 125 13.74 15.45 -7.23
C THR A 125 12.83 16.56 -6.77
N LEU A 126 12.77 16.78 -5.48
CA LEU A 126 12.13 17.93 -4.86
C LEU A 126 13.00 18.46 -3.72
N TYR A 127 12.73 19.67 -3.30
CA TYR A 127 13.29 20.21 -2.08
C TYR A 127 12.20 20.75 -1.18
N ILE A 128 12.51 20.72 0.12
CA ILE A 128 11.64 21.20 1.19
C ILE A 128 12.38 22.32 1.89
N ASP A 129 11.73 23.47 1.99
CA ASP A 129 12.21 24.63 2.73
C ASP A 129 11.39 24.78 4.01
N ILE A 130 12.05 24.79 5.16
CA ILE A 130 11.44 25.03 6.46
C ILE A 130 12.17 26.19 7.14
N PRO A 131 11.46 27.19 7.72
CA PRO A 131 12.08 28.23 8.51
C PRO A 131 12.89 27.67 9.66
N GLU A 132 14.15 28.11 9.81
CA GLU A 132 15.05 27.62 10.86
C GLU A 132 14.46 27.81 12.26
N SER A 133 13.71 28.88 12.48
CA SER A 133 13.03 29.18 13.75
C SER A 133 12.02 28.12 14.18
N LEU A 134 11.51 27.28 13.27
CA LEU A 134 10.57 26.21 13.56
C LEU A 134 11.25 24.89 13.88
N LEU A 135 12.54 24.76 13.59
CA LEU A 135 13.32 23.54 13.85
C LEU A 135 13.82 23.58 15.31
N LYS A 136 13.42 22.58 16.09
CA LYS A 136 13.84 22.43 17.50
C LYS A 136 14.93 21.38 17.71
N GLU A 137 15.15 20.55 16.71
CA GLU A 137 16.08 19.42 16.75
C GLU A 137 16.84 19.31 15.44
N GLU A 138 18.05 18.74 15.50
CA GLU A 138 18.89 18.48 14.31
C GLU A 138 18.18 17.60 13.26
N LYS A 139 17.30 16.70 13.73
CA LYS A 139 16.56 15.78 12.88
C LYS A 139 15.09 15.75 13.28
N VAL A 140 14.23 16.20 12.40
CA VAL A 140 12.78 16.17 12.60
C VAL A 140 12.10 15.23 11.63
N HIS A 141 11.03 14.57 12.08
CA HIS A 141 10.20 13.73 11.25
C HIS A 141 9.12 14.55 10.58
N LEU A 142 9.13 14.61 9.25
CA LEU A 142 8.09 15.24 8.46
C LEU A 142 7.04 14.19 8.06
N LYS A 143 5.78 14.55 8.27
CA LYS A 143 4.63 13.82 7.73
C LYS A 143 4.22 14.48 6.42
N LEU A 144 4.14 13.68 5.39
CA LEU A 144 3.81 14.10 4.04
C LEU A 144 2.52 13.40 3.61
N GLU A 145 1.62 14.16 3.03
CA GLU A 145 0.40 13.67 2.41
C GLU A 145 0.44 13.91 0.91
N LEU A 146 0.07 12.90 0.15
CA LEU A 146 -0.05 12.97 -1.29
C LEU A 146 -1.53 13.03 -1.68
N TYR A 147 -1.82 13.98 -2.55
CA TYR A 147 -3.16 14.21 -3.06
C TYR A 147 -3.19 14.07 -4.59
N ASN A 148 -4.26 13.49 -5.11
CA ASN A 148 -4.62 13.59 -6.52
C ASN A 148 -5.85 14.52 -6.62
N GLY A 149 -5.62 15.77 -7.01
CA GLY A 149 -6.63 16.83 -6.81
C GLY A 149 -6.92 17.04 -5.31
N ASP A 150 -8.16 16.81 -4.91
CA ASP A 150 -8.60 16.93 -3.51
C ASP A 150 -8.61 15.61 -2.74
N LYS A 151 -8.36 14.49 -3.42
CA LYS A 151 -8.38 13.16 -2.81
C LYS A 151 -7.02 12.80 -2.24
N LEU A 152 -6.97 12.50 -0.94
CA LEU A 152 -5.81 11.90 -0.29
C LEU A 152 -5.58 10.49 -0.88
N ILE A 153 -4.37 10.22 -1.36
CA ILE A 153 -4.00 8.94 -1.98
C ILE A 153 -2.98 8.15 -1.17
N GLU A 154 -2.11 8.85 -0.41
CA GLU A 154 -1.08 8.20 0.41
C GLU A 154 -0.60 9.14 1.52
N GLU A 155 -0.25 8.55 2.67
CA GLU A 155 0.44 9.21 3.78
C GLU A 155 1.80 8.57 3.99
N THR A 156 2.84 9.37 4.09
CA THR A 156 4.20 8.89 4.29
C THR A 156 4.98 9.80 5.21
N SER A 157 6.18 9.39 5.57
CA SER A 157 7.05 10.22 6.39
C SER A 157 8.48 10.21 5.88
N THR A 158 9.19 11.29 6.13
CA THR A 158 10.63 11.40 5.84
C THR A 158 11.34 12.16 6.95
N ASN A 159 12.67 12.10 6.96
CA ASN A 159 13.47 12.85 7.90
C ASN A 159 13.95 14.15 7.26
N PHE A 160 13.83 15.24 8.00
CA PHE A 160 14.39 16.55 7.65
C PHE A 160 15.56 16.85 8.58
N GLN A 161 16.66 17.34 8.03
CA GLN A 161 17.86 17.65 8.79
C GLN A 161 18.05 19.15 8.87
N GLY A 162 18.28 19.63 10.08
CA GLY A 162 18.61 21.02 10.40
C GLY A 162 20.06 21.17 10.90
N PRO A 163 20.47 22.39 11.22
CA PRO A 163 21.78 22.66 11.81
C PRO A 163 21.92 22.03 13.21
N ARG A 164 23.16 21.73 13.57
CA ARG A 164 23.48 21.06 14.86
C ARG A 164 23.32 21.91 16.12
N ASN A 165 23.29 23.25 15.98
CA ASN A 165 23.33 24.17 17.11
C ASN A 165 22.02 24.90 17.23
N PHE A 166 21.10 24.30 17.96
CA PHE A 166 19.95 25.01 18.52
C PHE A 166 20.35 25.48 19.94
N ASN A 167 20.85 26.70 20.08
CA ASN A 167 21.01 27.36 21.38
C ASN A 167 19.68 27.97 21.80
#